data_77782fba27c92cc707790a7f36d4e164
#
_entry.id   77782fba27c92cc707790a7f36d4e164
#
_cell.length_a   1.000
_cell.length_b   1.000
_cell.length_c   1.000
_cell.angle_alpha   90.00
_cell.angle_beta   90.00
_cell.angle_gamma   90.00
#
_symmetry.space_group_name_H-M   'P 1'
#
loop_
_entity.id
_entity.type
_entity.pdbx_description
1 polymer ?
#
loop_
_entity_poly.entity_id
_entity_poly.type
_entity_poly.pdbx_seq_one_letter_code
_entity_poly.pdbx_strand_id
1 'polypeptide(L)'
;MDKAIVLLSSYNGAEYIGAQIESIISQSYDNWELIIRDDNSGDGTVDIIKDYCRRDSRIHLISDDKGNLGYPACFYELTDTAPDAEYYFFADQDDVWFPDKIERAIRML
;
A
#
# COMPACT_ATOMS: atom_id res chain seq x y z
N MET A 1 -2.07 -5.72 20.17
CA MET A 1 -1.23 -5.03 19.16
C MET A 1 -2.12 -4.20 18.26
N ASP A 2 -1.86 -2.93 18.16
CA ASP A 2 -2.71 -2.01 17.40
C ASP A 2 -2.55 -2.24 15.89
N LYS A 3 -3.64 -2.08 15.14
CA LYS A 3 -3.63 -2.29 13.70
C LYS A 3 -3.08 -1.06 12.99
N ALA A 4 -2.16 -1.30 12.05
CA ALA A 4 -1.66 -0.29 11.13
C ALA A 4 -2.20 -0.57 9.72
N ILE A 5 -2.71 0.47 9.07
CA ILE A 5 -3.13 0.41 7.67
C ILE A 5 -2.12 1.19 6.83
N VAL A 6 -1.57 0.55 5.82
CA VAL A 6 -0.67 1.19 4.85
C VAL A 6 -1.47 1.46 3.58
N LEU A 7 -1.51 2.70 3.15
CA LEU A 7 -2.23 3.14 1.96
C LEU A 7 -1.23 3.45 0.85
N LEU A 8 -1.30 2.72 -0.24
CA LEU A 8 -0.37 2.84 -1.36
C LEU A 8 -1.13 3.16 -2.64
N SER A 9 -0.74 4.26 -3.29
CA SER A 9 -1.22 4.60 -4.62
C SER A 9 -0.18 4.19 -5.64
N SER A 10 -0.60 3.47 -6.69
CA SER A 10 0.31 3.05 -7.76
C SER A 10 -0.15 3.59 -9.11
N TYR A 11 0.83 3.93 -9.96
CA TYR A 11 0.58 4.33 -11.35
C TYR A 11 1.84 4.08 -12.18
N ASN A 12 1.74 3.16 -13.14
CA ASN A 12 2.85 2.79 -14.04
C ASN A 12 4.16 2.53 -13.28
N GLY A 13 4.07 1.79 -12.17
CA GLY A 13 5.19 1.52 -11.27
C GLY A 13 5.74 0.11 -11.34
N ALA A 14 5.57 -0.61 -12.45
CA ALA A 14 5.99 -2.02 -12.56
C ALA A 14 7.45 -2.23 -12.16
N GLU A 15 8.32 -1.25 -12.41
CA GLU A 15 9.75 -1.33 -12.08
C GLU A 15 10.00 -1.31 -10.56
N TYR A 16 9.14 -0.65 -9.79
CA TYR A 16 9.39 -0.35 -8.37
C TYR A 16 8.43 -1.02 -7.40
N ILE A 17 7.21 -1.33 -7.84
CA ILE A 17 6.14 -1.74 -6.94
C ILE A 17 6.46 -3.02 -6.17
N GLY A 18 7.18 -3.96 -6.79
CA GLY A 18 7.57 -5.20 -6.14
C GLY A 18 8.48 -4.97 -4.95
N ALA A 19 9.52 -4.15 -5.12
CA ALA A 19 10.46 -3.83 -4.04
C ALA A 19 9.75 -3.09 -2.90
N GLN A 20 8.82 -2.19 -3.21
CA GLN A 20 8.05 -1.47 -2.20
C GLN A 20 7.19 -2.44 -1.38
N ILE A 21 6.44 -3.31 -2.05
CA ILE A 21 5.60 -4.29 -1.35
C ILE A 21 6.45 -5.22 -0.49
N GLU A 22 7.58 -5.71 -1.00
CA GLU A 22 8.48 -6.55 -0.22
C GLU A 22 9.00 -5.84 1.03
N SER A 23 9.25 -4.53 0.96
CA SER A 23 9.71 -3.78 2.12
C SER A 23 8.63 -3.66 3.20
N ILE A 24 7.36 -3.69 2.81
CA ILE A 24 6.24 -3.70 3.76
C ILE A 24 6.06 -5.09 4.36
N ILE A 25 6.15 -6.14 3.55
CA ILE A 25 6.08 -7.53 4.04
C ILE A 25 7.18 -7.80 5.06
N SER A 26 8.35 -7.20 4.89
CA SER A 26 9.53 -7.42 5.74
C SER A 26 9.54 -6.56 7.01
N GLN A 27 8.48 -5.79 7.29
CA GLN A 27 8.43 -4.97 8.50
C GLN A 27 8.48 -5.82 9.76
N SER A 28 9.18 -5.32 10.78
CA SER A 28 9.25 -5.98 12.08
C SER A 28 7.93 -5.97 12.82
N TYR A 29 7.04 -5.03 12.50
CA TYR A 29 5.69 -4.95 13.06
C TYR A 29 4.74 -5.77 12.18
N ASP A 30 4.07 -6.77 12.74
CA ASP A 30 3.30 -7.74 11.94
C ASP A 30 1.84 -7.39 11.73
N ASN A 31 1.25 -6.56 12.60
CA ASN A 31 -0.20 -6.28 12.55
C ASN A 31 -0.52 -5.12 11.63
N TRP A 32 -0.27 -5.31 10.34
CA TRP A 32 -0.58 -4.32 9.32
C TRP A 32 -1.45 -4.93 8.22
N GLU A 33 -2.15 -4.07 7.52
CA GLU A 33 -2.77 -4.39 6.24
C GLU A 33 -2.35 -3.35 5.22
N LEU A 34 -2.11 -3.79 4.00
CA LEU A 34 -1.72 -2.94 2.87
C LEU A 34 -2.89 -2.83 1.91
N ILE A 35 -3.37 -1.61 1.71
CA ILE A 35 -4.47 -1.31 0.79
C ILE A 35 -3.87 -0.54 -0.38
N ILE A 36 -3.96 -1.11 -1.57
CA ILE A 36 -3.39 -0.52 -2.78
C ILE A 36 -4.52 -0.12 -3.71
N ARG A 37 -4.49 1.12 -4.17
CA ARG A 37 -5.30 1.54 -5.31
C ARG A 37 -4.39 1.81 -6.49
N ASP A 38 -4.62 1.09 -7.59
CA ASP A 38 -3.91 1.36 -8.82
C ASP A 38 -4.67 2.40 -9.64
N ASP A 39 -3.96 3.45 -10.05
CA ASP A 39 -4.56 4.61 -10.69
C ASP A 39 -4.59 4.44 -12.21
N ASN A 40 -5.08 3.28 -12.67
CA ASN A 40 -5.26 2.92 -14.06
C ASN A 40 -3.93 2.79 -14.82
N SER A 41 -3.02 1.96 -14.31
CA SER A 41 -1.72 1.70 -14.95
C SER A 41 -1.86 1.03 -16.30
N GLY A 42 -0.99 1.42 -17.23
CA GLY A 42 -0.92 0.83 -18.56
C GLY A 42 0.22 -0.18 -18.74
N ASP A 43 0.97 -0.46 -17.69
CA ASP A 43 2.07 -1.43 -17.69
C ASP A 43 1.69 -2.68 -16.88
N GLY A 44 2.66 -3.47 -16.44
CA GLY A 44 2.41 -4.70 -15.67
C GLY A 44 2.17 -4.49 -14.17
N THR A 45 1.96 -3.27 -13.70
CA THR A 45 1.81 -2.96 -12.26
C THR A 45 0.70 -3.77 -11.61
N VAL A 46 -0.49 -3.80 -12.20
CA VAL A 46 -1.64 -4.48 -11.60
C VAL A 46 -1.41 -5.99 -11.47
N ASP A 47 -0.78 -6.61 -12.45
CA ASP A 47 -0.49 -8.04 -12.41
C ASP A 47 0.48 -8.37 -11.28
N ILE A 48 1.47 -7.52 -11.04
CA ILE A 48 2.42 -7.67 -9.94
C ILE A 48 1.68 -7.56 -8.60
N ILE A 49 0.81 -6.57 -8.45
CA ILE A 49 0.03 -6.38 -7.21
C ILE A 49 -0.87 -7.60 -6.96
N LYS A 50 -1.56 -8.08 -7.98
CA LYS A 50 -2.45 -9.25 -7.84
C LYS A 50 -1.69 -10.50 -7.40
N ASP A 51 -0.46 -10.68 -7.87
CA ASP A 51 0.37 -11.79 -7.44
C ASP A 51 0.68 -11.70 -5.93
N TYR A 52 1.03 -10.52 -5.44
CA TYR A 52 1.25 -10.32 -4.01
C TYR A 52 -0.02 -10.53 -3.18
N CYS A 53 -1.17 -10.11 -3.68
CA CYS A 53 -2.45 -10.35 -2.99
C CYS A 53 -2.72 -11.86 -2.82
N ARG A 54 -2.34 -12.68 -3.78
CA ARG A 54 -2.48 -14.13 -3.69
C ARG A 54 -1.53 -14.75 -2.66
N ARG A 55 -0.36 -14.15 -2.47
CA ARG A 55 0.69 -14.69 -1.58
C ARG A 55 0.57 -14.23 -0.14
N ASP A 56 -0.07 -13.10 0.13
CA ASP A 56 -0.19 -12.54 1.48
C ASP A 56 -1.60 -11.96 1.66
N SER A 57 -2.35 -12.54 2.60
CA SER A 57 -3.75 -12.13 2.85
C SER A 57 -3.89 -10.73 3.43
N ARG A 58 -2.80 -10.12 3.86
CA ARG A 58 -2.81 -8.74 4.37
C ARG A 58 -2.77 -7.69 3.27
N ILE A 59 -2.58 -8.10 2.01
CA ILE A 59 -2.45 -7.20 0.86
C ILE A 59 -3.76 -7.21 0.08
N HIS A 60 -4.32 -6.03 -0.14
CA HIS A 60 -5.62 -5.85 -0.81
C HIS A 60 -5.49 -4.83 -1.93
N LEU A 61 -6.06 -5.16 -3.08
CA LEU A 61 -6.15 -4.24 -4.22
C LEU A 61 -7.58 -3.73 -4.33
N ILE A 62 -7.74 -2.40 -4.27
CA ILE A 62 -9.04 -1.77 -4.51
C ILE A 62 -9.31 -1.75 -6.00
N SER A 63 -10.49 -2.24 -6.39
CA SER A 63 -10.95 -2.24 -7.77
C SER A 63 -12.15 -1.30 -7.87
N ASP A 64 -12.02 -0.23 -8.65
CA ASP A 64 -13.12 0.69 -8.95
C ASP A 64 -13.08 1.07 -10.43
N ASP A 65 -14.06 1.84 -10.89
CA ASP A 65 -14.19 2.27 -12.28
C ASP A 65 -13.89 3.76 -12.49
N LYS A 66 -13.20 4.36 -11.53
CA LYS A 66 -12.94 5.81 -11.55
C LYS A 66 -11.78 6.23 -12.46
N GLY A 67 -11.02 5.26 -12.98
CA GLY A 67 -9.91 5.52 -13.88
C GLY A 67 -8.74 6.21 -13.19
N ASN A 68 -8.02 7.03 -13.94
CA ASN A 68 -6.88 7.77 -13.41
C ASN A 68 -7.36 9.05 -12.71
N LEU A 69 -7.18 9.12 -11.40
CA LEU A 69 -7.56 10.28 -10.58
C LEU A 69 -6.40 11.26 -10.39
N GLY A 70 -5.16 10.78 -10.51
CA GLY A 70 -3.98 11.59 -10.24
C GLY A 70 -3.75 11.82 -8.75
N TYR A 71 -2.61 12.39 -8.43
CA TYR A 71 -2.26 12.80 -7.07
C TYR A 71 -2.81 14.22 -6.83
N PRO A 72 -3.43 14.53 -5.68
CA PRO A 72 -3.62 13.67 -4.50
C PRO A 72 -4.96 12.92 -4.49
N ALA A 73 -5.78 13.02 -5.53
CA ALA A 73 -7.13 12.45 -5.53
C ALA A 73 -7.13 10.93 -5.30
N CYS A 74 -6.13 10.21 -5.81
CA CYS A 74 -6.01 8.77 -5.60
C CYS A 74 -5.85 8.43 -4.12
N PHE A 75 -5.07 9.21 -3.37
CA PHE A 75 -4.92 9.02 -1.92
C PHE A 75 -6.20 9.34 -1.16
N TYR A 76 -6.94 10.37 -1.58
CA TYR A 76 -8.23 10.66 -0.97
C TYR A 76 -9.21 9.50 -1.14
N GLU A 77 -9.23 8.89 -2.31
CA GLU A 77 -10.04 7.70 -2.56
C GLU A 77 -9.65 6.53 -1.65
N LEU A 78 -8.35 6.31 -1.47
CA LEU A 78 -7.85 5.30 -0.54
C LEU A 78 -8.31 5.58 0.88
N THR A 79 -8.23 6.81 1.33
CA THR A 79 -8.65 7.21 2.67
C THR A 79 -10.13 6.95 2.89
N ASP A 80 -10.96 7.25 1.89
CA ASP A 80 -12.41 7.06 1.98
C ASP A 80 -12.80 5.59 2.07
N THR A 81 -12.04 4.69 1.44
CA THR A 81 -12.37 3.26 1.38
C THR A 81 -11.65 2.44 2.44
N ALA A 82 -10.65 3.01 3.11
CA ALA A 82 -9.86 2.28 4.10
C ALA A 82 -10.71 1.92 5.33
N PRO A 83 -10.52 0.70 5.90
CA PRO A 83 -11.17 0.37 7.17
C PRO A 83 -10.59 1.17 8.33
N ASP A 84 -11.29 1.17 9.45
CA ASP A 84 -10.82 1.83 10.67
C ASP A 84 -9.60 1.11 11.24
N ALA A 85 -8.64 1.90 11.71
CA ALA A 85 -7.46 1.39 12.37
C ALA A 85 -6.89 2.46 13.32
N GLU A 86 -5.96 2.04 14.17
CA GLU A 86 -5.29 2.95 15.10
C GLU A 86 -4.27 3.83 14.41
N TYR A 87 -3.62 3.31 13.35
CA TYR A 87 -2.57 4.04 12.64
C TYR A 87 -2.73 3.90 11.14
N TYR A 88 -2.47 4.98 10.41
CA TYR A 88 -2.45 5.01 8.96
C TYR A 88 -1.10 5.50 8.46
N PHE A 89 -0.56 4.82 7.45
CA PHE A 89 0.70 5.19 6.80
C PHE A 89 0.45 5.37 5.31
N PHE A 90 1.06 6.39 4.72
CA PHE A 90 1.03 6.60 3.28
C PHE A 90 2.33 6.13 2.66
N ALA A 91 2.25 5.41 1.55
CA ALA A 91 3.42 4.89 0.85
C ALA A 91 3.36 5.24 -0.63
N ASP A 92 4.51 5.63 -1.18
CA ASP A 92 4.68 5.79 -2.63
C ASP A 92 5.27 4.52 -3.23
N GLN A 93 4.92 4.21 -4.47
CA GLN A 93 5.28 2.95 -5.13
C GLN A 93 6.80 2.75 -5.29
N ASP A 94 7.60 3.81 -5.22
CA ASP A 94 9.05 3.78 -5.39
C ASP A 94 9.82 4.04 -4.09
N ASP A 95 9.15 3.99 -2.93
CA ASP A 95 9.73 4.34 -1.64
C ASP A 95 9.90 3.09 -0.78
N VAL A 96 11.05 2.44 -0.92
CA VAL A 96 11.38 1.23 -0.16
C VAL A 96 11.61 1.59 1.32
N TRP A 97 10.90 0.91 2.21
CA TRP A 97 10.93 1.19 3.65
C TRP A 97 12.02 0.42 4.38
N PHE A 98 12.59 1.03 5.41
CA PHE A 98 13.44 0.30 6.36
C PHE A 98 12.60 -0.70 7.16
N PRO A 99 13.21 -1.83 7.60
CA PRO A 99 12.44 -2.92 8.24
C PRO A 99 11.69 -2.55 9.51
N ASP A 100 12.08 -1.49 10.21
CA ASP A 100 11.48 -1.07 11.48
C ASP A 100 10.65 0.22 11.35
N LYS A 101 10.28 0.63 10.14
CA LYS A 101 9.59 1.92 9.94
C LYS A 101 8.28 1.99 10.71
N ILE A 102 7.43 0.97 10.60
CA ILE A 102 6.13 0.95 11.27
C ILE A 102 6.32 0.91 12.78
N GLU A 103 7.17 0.01 13.26
CA GLU A 103 7.41 -0.15 14.69
C GLU A 103 7.94 1.13 15.32
N ARG A 104 8.92 1.76 14.68
CA ARG A 104 9.49 3.02 15.18
C ARG A 104 8.49 4.16 15.22
N ALA A 105 7.67 4.28 14.18
CA ALA A 105 6.64 5.31 14.13
C ALA A 105 5.62 5.14 15.26
N ILE A 106 5.18 3.92 15.50
CA ILE A 106 4.22 3.62 16.57
C ILE A 106 4.81 3.91 17.95
N ARG A 107 6.08 3.57 18.18
CA ARG A 107 6.75 3.84 19.46
C ARG A 107 6.89 5.32 19.77
N MET A 108 6.92 6.17 18.75
CA MET A 108 7.06 7.61 18.92
C MET A 108 5.74 8.33 19.24
N LEU A 109 4.64 7.63 19.17
CA LEU A 109 3.30 8.20 19.37
C LEU A 109 2.78 8.02 20.84
#